data_8a2a8577d04232ce6b1c60be4048681a
#
_entry.id   8a2a8577d04232ce6b1c60be4048681a
#
_cell.length_a   1.000
_cell.length_b   1.000
_cell.length_c   1.000
_cell.angle_alpha   90.00
_cell.angle_beta   90.00
_cell.angle_gamma   90.00
#
_symmetry.space_group_name_H-M   'P 1'
#
loop_
_entity.id
_entity.type
_entity.pdbx_description
1 polymer ?
#
loop_
_entity_poly.entity_id
_entity_poly.type
_entity_poly.pdbx_seq_one_letter_code
_entity_poly.pdbx_strand_id
1 'polypeptide(L)'
;MKKVICFFVCVLICIGFSVKAQVTTSVLGGKIIDDQNEYVIGATVVAVHEPSGTMYGAVTNVDGRYTIQGMRTGGPYKVEISYVGYKKAIFTDIRLELGNTYVLNATLYPSSEQLGEVVVTADAKANIGASENFSTGRIQETPTVDRNIYDVVKNMPMAMTSKNGGITFAGSNNRYNSFQIDGTVSNDVFGLAPSGTNGGQTNANPISMDAIQEIQVVVAPFDVRQSGFTGGGINAITKQGNNTYHASVYSYFTNEGLYGKYNAYKDNIKDKLTEQSTKTFGGTLSGPIIKDKLFFFANA
;
A
#
# COMPACT_ATOMS: atom_id res chain seq x y z
N MET A 1 -42.08 19.94 0.13
CA MET A 1 -41.03 19.22 0.87
C MET A 1 -40.17 18.35 -0.05
N LYS A 2 -40.70 17.42 -0.87
CA LYS A 2 -39.88 16.58 -1.79
C LYS A 2 -38.98 17.36 -2.76
N LYS A 3 -39.49 18.46 -3.36
CA LYS A 3 -38.71 19.30 -4.28
C LYS A 3 -37.55 20.06 -3.59
N VAL A 4 -37.72 20.45 -2.33
CA VAL A 4 -36.69 21.12 -1.53
C VAL A 4 -35.60 20.13 -1.12
N ILE A 5 -35.97 18.90 -0.77
CA ILE A 5 -35.01 17.83 -0.45
C ILE A 5 -34.20 17.49 -1.72
N CYS A 6 -34.83 17.39 -2.89
CA CYS A 6 -34.15 17.10 -4.13
C CYS A 6 -33.15 18.23 -4.50
N PHE A 7 -33.53 19.49 -4.28
CA PHE A 7 -32.65 20.64 -4.48
C PHE A 7 -31.45 20.64 -3.53
N PHE A 8 -31.67 20.33 -2.25
CA PHE A 8 -30.59 20.19 -1.26
C PHE A 8 -29.62 19.04 -1.59
N VAL A 9 -30.15 17.92 -2.06
CA VAL A 9 -29.31 16.78 -2.51
C VAL A 9 -28.51 17.15 -3.75
N CYS A 10 -29.10 17.85 -4.73
CA CYS A 10 -28.34 18.34 -5.89
C CYS A 10 -27.25 19.35 -5.52
N VAL A 11 -27.53 20.27 -4.60
CA VAL A 11 -26.52 21.25 -4.11
C VAL A 11 -25.40 20.52 -3.36
N LEU A 12 -25.71 19.49 -2.56
CA LEU A 12 -24.69 18.68 -1.86
C LEU A 12 -23.79 17.91 -2.84
N ILE A 13 -24.33 17.45 -3.95
CA ILE A 13 -23.58 16.74 -5.02
C ILE A 13 -22.69 17.72 -5.82
N CYS A 14 -23.10 18.99 -5.94
CA CYS A 14 -22.34 20.01 -6.66
C CYS A 14 -21.18 20.64 -5.86
N ILE A 15 -21.07 20.36 -4.55
CA ILE A 15 -19.89 20.76 -3.76
C ILE A 15 -18.76 19.76 -4.10
N GLY A 16 -18.16 19.96 -5.27
CA GLY A 16 -16.93 19.27 -5.66
C GLY A 16 -15.80 19.63 -4.70
N PHE A 17 -15.58 18.81 -3.70
CA PHE A 17 -14.35 18.89 -2.92
C PHE A 17 -13.18 18.61 -3.86
N SER A 18 -12.27 19.56 -4.00
CA SER A 18 -10.98 19.32 -4.64
C SER A 18 -10.19 18.35 -3.76
N VAL A 19 -10.46 17.07 -3.92
CA VAL A 19 -9.67 16.00 -3.28
C VAL A 19 -8.32 16.03 -3.96
N LYS A 20 -7.30 16.46 -3.24
CA LYS A 20 -5.92 16.32 -3.71
C LYS A 20 -5.64 14.81 -3.75
N ALA A 21 -5.48 14.28 -4.96
CA ALA A 21 -5.17 12.88 -5.15
C ALA A 21 -3.76 12.60 -4.62
N GLN A 22 -3.69 11.89 -3.52
CA GLN A 22 -2.45 11.33 -2.99
C GLN A 22 -2.10 10.04 -3.74
N VAL A 23 -0.87 9.56 -3.57
CA VAL A 23 -0.42 8.35 -4.27
C VAL A 23 -1.06 7.12 -3.63
N THR A 24 -2.03 6.54 -4.31
CA THR A 24 -2.76 5.33 -3.89
C THR A 24 -2.59 4.16 -4.85
N THR A 25 -1.80 4.36 -5.89
CA THR A 25 -1.63 3.41 -7.00
C THR A 25 -0.17 3.22 -7.35
N SER A 26 0.10 2.20 -8.14
CA SER A 26 1.40 1.89 -8.71
C SER A 26 1.46 2.23 -10.20
N VAL A 27 2.67 2.22 -10.72
CA VAL A 27 2.96 2.47 -12.14
C VAL A 27 3.79 1.31 -12.70
N LEU A 28 3.43 0.83 -13.88
CA LEU A 28 4.23 -0.10 -14.67
C LEU A 28 4.75 0.63 -15.90
N GLY A 29 6.06 0.63 -16.10
CA GLY A 29 6.68 1.26 -17.27
C GLY A 29 7.86 0.46 -17.76
N GLY A 30 8.36 0.79 -18.92
CA GLY A 30 9.52 0.11 -19.46
C GLY A 30 9.77 0.45 -20.92
N LYS A 31 10.68 -0.30 -21.52
CA LYS A 31 11.12 -0.14 -22.90
C LYS A 31 11.05 -1.48 -23.62
N ILE A 32 10.58 -1.45 -24.85
CA ILE A 32 10.45 -2.63 -25.70
C ILE A 32 11.36 -2.44 -26.91
N ILE A 33 12.22 -3.42 -27.13
CA ILE A 33 13.15 -3.49 -28.26
C ILE A 33 12.95 -4.83 -28.99
N ASP A 34 13.48 -4.93 -30.19
CA ASP A 34 13.58 -6.19 -30.92
C ASP A 34 14.95 -6.88 -30.70
N ASP A 35 15.18 -7.97 -31.41
CA ASP A 35 16.43 -8.75 -31.40
C ASP A 35 17.61 -8.00 -32.02
N GLN A 36 17.37 -6.91 -32.77
CA GLN A 36 18.36 -6.04 -33.36
C GLN A 36 18.66 -4.79 -32.53
N ASN A 37 18.08 -4.69 -31.31
CA ASN A 37 18.06 -3.53 -30.40
C ASN A 37 17.36 -2.29 -30.98
N GLU A 38 16.47 -2.45 -31.96
CA GLU A 38 15.66 -1.37 -32.47
C GLU A 38 14.41 -1.19 -31.60
N TYR A 39 13.87 0.05 -31.55
CA TYR A 39 12.70 0.36 -30.74
C TYR A 39 11.42 -0.15 -31.40
N VAL A 40 10.65 -0.96 -30.68
CA VAL A 40 9.36 -1.42 -31.19
C VAL A 40 8.29 -0.37 -30.90
N ILE A 41 7.88 0.35 -31.95
CA ILE A 41 6.89 1.42 -31.90
C ILE A 41 5.50 0.82 -32.12
N GLY A 42 4.55 1.15 -31.25
CA GLY A 42 3.15 0.68 -31.40
C GLY A 42 2.91 -0.73 -30.83
N ALA A 43 3.85 -1.30 -30.07
CA ALA A 43 3.62 -2.56 -29.37
C ALA A 43 2.55 -2.36 -28.29
N THR A 44 1.63 -3.31 -28.18
CA THR A 44 0.57 -3.30 -27.19
C THR A 44 1.03 -4.04 -25.93
N VAL A 45 0.93 -3.39 -24.79
CA VAL A 45 1.20 -3.95 -23.45
C VAL A 45 -0.12 -4.06 -22.70
N VAL A 46 -0.50 -5.25 -22.30
CA VAL A 46 -1.70 -5.52 -21.49
C VAL A 46 -1.27 -6.15 -20.17
N ALA A 47 -1.64 -5.53 -19.06
CA ALA A 47 -1.40 -6.05 -17.72
C ALA A 47 -2.74 -6.44 -17.08
N VAL A 48 -2.85 -7.68 -16.63
CA VAL A 48 -4.04 -8.23 -15.97
C VAL A 48 -3.72 -8.48 -14.50
N HIS A 49 -4.46 -7.86 -13.61
CA HIS A 49 -4.42 -8.17 -12.18
C HIS A 49 -5.18 -9.48 -11.95
N GLU A 50 -4.49 -10.60 -11.80
CA GLU A 50 -5.11 -11.92 -11.75
C GLU A 50 -6.16 -12.06 -10.64
N PRO A 51 -5.97 -11.54 -9.40
CA PRO A 51 -6.98 -11.71 -8.35
C PRO A 51 -8.31 -11.03 -8.63
N SER A 52 -8.33 -9.92 -9.39
CA SER A 52 -9.56 -9.17 -9.69
C SER A 52 -9.99 -9.23 -11.15
N GLY A 53 -9.18 -9.79 -12.04
CA GLY A 53 -9.43 -9.76 -13.48
C GLY A 53 -9.34 -8.36 -14.13
N THR A 54 -8.89 -7.34 -13.37
CA THR A 54 -8.80 -5.97 -13.89
C THR A 54 -7.69 -5.86 -14.93
N MET A 55 -8.01 -5.30 -16.08
CA MET A 55 -7.09 -5.12 -17.20
C MET A 55 -6.64 -3.68 -17.33
N TYR A 56 -5.36 -3.50 -17.59
CA TYR A 56 -4.72 -2.21 -17.88
C TYR A 56 -3.95 -2.33 -19.17
N GLY A 57 -3.83 -1.25 -19.94
CA GLY A 57 -3.12 -1.29 -21.21
C GLY A 57 -2.41 0.00 -21.56
N ALA A 58 -1.35 -0.12 -22.34
CA ALA A 58 -0.64 0.98 -22.98
C ALA A 58 -0.03 0.52 -24.30
N VAL A 59 0.40 1.50 -25.10
CA VAL A 59 1.08 1.28 -26.37
C VAL A 59 2.43 2.00 -26.31
N THR A 60 3.47 1.39 -26.91
CA THR A 60 4.81 1.99 -26.93
C THR A 60 4.86 3.20 -27.84
N ASN A 61 5.61 4.21 -27.41
CA ASN A 61 5.88 5.44 -28.16
C ASN A 61 7.03 5.27 -29.18
N VAL A 62 7.46 6.36 -29.79
CA VAL A 62 8.55 6.40 -30.79
C VAL A 62 9.92 5.96 -30.22
N ASP A 63 10.12 6.04 -28.92
CA ASP A 63 11.33 5.57 -28.22
C ASP A 63 11.18 4.13 -27.69
N GLY A 64 10.13 3.40 -28.10
CA GLY A 64 9.82 2.07 -27.60
C GLY A 64 9.38 2.05 -26.12
N ARG A 65 9.09 3.20 -25.51
CA ARG A 65 8.71 3.30 -24.09
C ARG A 65 7.21 3.24 -23.91
N TYR A 66 6.78 2.61 -22.82
CA TYR A 66 5.39 2.59 -22.39
C TYR A 66 5.27 2.92 -20.89
N THR A 67 4.09 3.39 -20.48
CA THR A 67 3.78 3.64 -19.08
C THR A 67 2.30 3.39 -18.84
N ILE A 68 1.97 2.54 -17.88
CA ILE A 68 0.63 2.26 -17.39
C ILE A 68 0.52 2.85 -15.99
N GLN A 69 -0.35 3.82 -15.81
CA GLN A 69 -0.57 4.50 -14.53
C GLN A 69 -1.87 4.02 -13.87
N GLY A 70 -2.03 4.30 -12.58
CA GLY A 70 -3.28 4.03 -11.86
C GLY A 70 -3.52 2.53 -11.59
N MET A 71 -2.47 1.72 -11.57
CA MET A 71 -2.57 0.28 -11.31
C MET A 71 -2.74 0.01 -9.81
N ARG A 72 -3.51 -1.01 -9.47
CA ARG A 72 -3.65 -1.48 -8.08
C ARG A 72 -2.31 -1.95 -7.54
N THR A 73 -2.06 -1.72 -6.26
CA THR A 73 -0.89 -2.27 -5.56
C THR A 73 -1.05 -3.77 -5.31
N GLY A 74 0.06 -4.47 -5.15
CA GLY A 74 0.09 -5.91 -4.96
C GLY A 74 0.15 -6.68 -6.27
N GLY A 75 -0.57 -7.78 -6.37
CA GLY A 75 -0.56 -8.71 -7.51
C GLY A 75 -1.00 -10.10 -7.08
N PRO A 76 -0.69 -11.15 -7.84
CA PRO A 76 0.16 -11.14 -9.05
C PRO A 76 -0.50 -10.50 -10.27
N TYR A 77 0.34 -9.96 -11.13
CA TYR A 77 -0.04 -9.49 -12.45
C TYR A 77 0.54 -10.40 -13.53
N LYS A 78 -0.26 -10.62 -14.57
CA LYS A 78 0.19 -11.18 -15.85
C LYS A 78 0.29 -10.05 -16.86
N VAL A 79 1.48 -9.85 -17.44
CA VAL A 79 1.72 -8.81 -18.46
C VAL A 79 1.99 -9.49 -19.79
N GLU A 80 1.22 -9.16 -20.80
CA GLU A 80 1.35 -9.64 -22.17
C GLU A 80 1.77 -8.47 -23.06
N ILE A 81 2.86 -8.65 -23.82
CA ILE A 81 3.36 -7.69 -24.80
C ILE A 81 3.23 -8.32 -26.17
N SER A 82 2.55 -7.61 -27.08
CA SER A 82 2.29 -8.10 -28.43
C SER A 82 2.56 -7.04 -29.51
N TYR A 83 3.11 -7.48 -30.62
CA TYR A 83 3.32 -6.66 -31.81
C TYR A 83 3.17 -7.51 -33.07
N VAL A 84 2.72 -6.89 -34.17
CA VAL A 84 2.49 -7.59 -35.44
C VAL A 84 3.80 -8.11 -36.01
N GLY A 85 3.87 -9.41 -36.33
CA GLY A 85 5.07 -10.06 -36.84
C GLY A 85 6.05 -10.57 -35.79
N TYR A 86 5.76 -10.34 -34.50
CA TYR A 86 6.58 -10.79 -33.38
C TYR A 86 5.82 -11.79 -32.50
N LYS A 87 6.57 -12.61 -31.79
CA LYS A 87 6.02 -13.50 -30.76
C LYS A 87 5.57 -12.68 -29.55
N LYS A 88 4.50 -13.13 -28.93
CA LYS A 88 4.04 -12.55 -27.67
C LYS A 88 5.03 -12.85 -26.55
N ALA A 89 5.40 -11.82 -25.79
CA ALA A 89 6.15 -11.97 -24.54
C ALA A 89 5.17 -11.94 -23.36
N ILE A 90 5.25 -12.93 -22.47
CA ILE A 90 4.37 -13.07 -21.31
C ILE A 90 5.23 -13.09 -20.06
N PHE A 91 4.86 -12.22 -19.11
CA PHE A 91 5.50 -12.10 -17.81
C PHE A 91 4.44 -12.37 -16.73
N THR A 92 4.76 -13.25 -15.80
CA THR A 92 3.86 -13.66 -14.72
C THR A 92 4.43 -13.31 -13.35
N ASP A 93 3.59 -13.35 -12.31
CA ASP A 93 3.95 -13.09 -10.91
C ASP A 93 4.57 -11.71 -10.66
N ILE A 94 4.21 -10.71 -11.45
CA ILE A 94 4.63 -9.33 -11.22
C ILE A 94 3.83 -8.76 -10.06
N ARG A 95 4.53 -8.16 -9.09
CA ARG A 95 3.94 -7.49 -7.92
C ARG A 95 4.32 -6.02 -7.93
N LEU A 96 3.31 -5.16 -7.85
CA LEU A 96 3.47 -3.72 -7.90
C LEU A 96 3.40 -3.14 -6.49
N GLU A 97 4.38 -2.34 -6.13
CA GLU A 97 4.45 -1.67 -4.83
C GLU A 97 3.86 -0.26 -4.90
N LEU A 98 3.27 0.18 -3.81
CA LEU A 98 2.65 1.49 -3.69
C LEU A 98 3.63 2.62 -4.01
N GLY A 99 3.19 3.56 -4.84
CA GLY A 99 3.95 4.76 -5.20
C GLY A 99 5.20 4.54 -6.02
N ASN A 100 5.59 3.28 -6.28
CA ASN A 100 6.76 2.94 -7.04
C ASN A 100 6.43 2.69 -8.51
N THR A 101 7.41 2.95 -9.36
CA THR A 101 7.35 2.54 -10.77
C THR A 101 8.09 1.22 -10.93
N TYR A 102 7.36 0.19 -11.32
CA TYR A 102 7.96 -1.08 -11.71
C TYR A 102 8.44 -0.99 -13.15
N VAL A 103 9.73 -1.23 -13.40
CA VAL A 103 10.31 -1.15 -14.74
C VAL A 103 10.39 -2.55 -15.33
N LEU A 104 9.62 -2.80 -16.39
CA LEU A 104 9.60 -4.05 -17.14
C LEU A 104 10.07 -3.78 -18.59
N ASN A 105 11.31 -4.09 -18.85
CA ASN A 105 11.86 -4.04 -20.21
C ASN A 105 11.71 -5.41 -20.88
N ALA A 106 11.44 -5.41 -22.18
CA ALA A 106 11.26 -6.65 -22.94
C ALA A 106 11.93 -6.58 -24.30
N THR A 107 12.43 -7.73 -24.76
CA THR A 107 12.88 -7.93 -26.13
C THR A 107 11.90 -8.83 -26.85
N LEU A 108 11.41 -8.39 -28.01
CA LEU A 108 10.53 -9.17 -28.86
C LEU A 108 11.33 -9.86 -29.97
N TYR A 109 10.95 -11.09 -30.28
CA TYR A 109 11.56 -11.91 -31.32
C TYR A 109 10.60 -12.12 -32.49
N PRO A 110 11.09 -12.10 -33.75
CA PRO A 110 10.25 -12.35 -34.91
C PRO A 110 9.51 -13.69 -34.83
N SER A 111 8.30 -13.74 -35.37
CA SER A 111 7.43 -14.93 -35.34
C SER A 111 7.99 -16.11 -36.15
N SER A 112 8.97 -15.88 -37.03
CA SER A 112 9.58 -16.91 -37.87
C SER A 112 10.55 -17.83 -37.15
N GLU A 113 11.03 -17.48 -35.96
CA GLU A 113 11.93 -18.33 -35.18
C GLU A 113 11.18 -19.27 -34.25
N GLN A 114 11.50 -20.56 -34.34
CA GLN A 114 10.87 -21.64 -33.57
C GLN A 114 11.47 -21.77 -32.16
N LEU A 115 11.27 -20.75 -31.32
CA LEU A 115 11.56 -20.85 -29.89
C LEU A 115 10.25 -20.74 -29.13
N GLY A 116 10.09 -21.53 -28.06
CA GLY A 116 8.87 -21.56 -27.23
C GLY A 116 8.59 -20.23 -26.56
N GLU A 117 7.45 -20.15 -25.92
CA GLU A 117 7.01 -19.02 -25.07
C GLU A 117 8.15 -18.61 -24.12
N VAL A 118 8.62 -17.37 -24.23
CA VAL A 118 9.66 -16.85 -23.34
C VAL A 118 8.98 -16.30 -22.09
N VAL A 119 9.00 -17.06 -21.01
CA VAL A 119 8.66 -16.59 -19.69
C VAL A 119 9.90 -15.97 -19.07
N VAL A 120 9.94 -14.65 -18.96
CA VAL A 120 11.04 -13.93 -18.32
C VAL A 120 10.60 -13.43 -16.98
N THR A 121 11.33 -13.76 -15.93
CA THR A 121 11.18 -13.14 -14.61
C THR A 121 11.89 -11.80 -14.65
N ALA A 122 11.18 -10.71 -14.46
CA ALA A 122 11.76 -9.38 -14.51
C ALA A 122 12.06 -8.89 -13.09
N ASP A 123 13.32 -8.58 -12.83
CA ASP A 123 13.78 -7.87 -11.64
C ASP A 123 14.16 -6.45 -12.01
N ALA A 124 13.31 -5.48 -11.70
CA ALA A 124 13.75 -4.09 -11.72
C ALA A 124 12.86 -3.21 -10.82
N LYS A 125 13.45 -2.73 -9.73
CA LYS A 125 12.87 -1.70 -8.88
C LYS A 125 13.53 -0.37 -9.18
N ALA A 126 12.76 0.63 -9.56
CA ALA A 126 13.22 2.01 -9.60
C ALA A 126 12.58 2.76 -8.42
N ASN A 127 13.24 2.77 -7.27
CA ASN A 127 12.86 3.63 -6.14
C ASN A 127 13.63 4.94 -6.23
N ILE A 128 12.92 6.05 -6.29
CA ILE A 128 13.49 7.39 -6.24
C ILE A 128 13.19 7.98 -4.87
N GLY A 129 14.21 8.08 -4.02
CA GLY A 129 14.11 8.61 -2.66
C GLY A 129 14.23 7.56 -1.56
N ALA A 130 14.28 8.03 -0.30
CA ALA A 130 14.32 7.16 0.87
C ALA A 130 12.89 6.73 1.24
N SER A 131 12.44 5.64 0.63
CA SER A 131 11.14 5.04 0.89
C SER A 131 11.27 3.54 1.17
N GLU A 132 10.39 3.02 2.01
CA GLU A 132 10.28 1.60 2.29
C GLU A 132 8.82 1.17 2.26
N ASN A 133 8.55 0.03 1.62
CA ASN A 133 7.22 -0.54 1.51
C ASN A 133 7.12 -1.81 2.35
N PHE A 134 6.04 -1.88 3.12
CA PHE A 134 5.66 -3.04 3.92
C PHE A 134 4.43 -3.69 3.29
N SER A 135 4.63 -4.79 2.59
CA SER A 135 3.55 -5.59 2.01
C SER A 135 2.74 -6.31 3.10
N THR A 136 1.56 -6.82 2.76
CA THR A 136 0.70 -7.61 3.67
C THR A 136 1.47 -8.72 4.39
N GLY A 137 2.36 -9.45 3.70
CA GLY A 137 3.17 -10.50 4.29
C GLY A 137 4.09 -9.96 5.38
N ARG A 138 4.88 -8.93 5.08
CA ARG A 138 5.76 -8.29 6.06
C ARG A 138 5.00 -7.69 7.25
N ILE A 139 3.81 -7.14 7.03
CA ILE A 139 2.95 -6.61 8.09
C ILE A 139 2.51 -7.75 9.03
N GLN A 140 2.12 -8.90 8.49
CA GLN A 140 1.67 -10.05 9.27
C GLN A 140 2.80 -10.75 10.03
N GLU A 141 3.99 -10.82 9.44
CA GLU A 141 5.19 -11.43 10.03
C GLU A 141 5.83 -10.54 11.10
N THR A 142 5.53 -9.23 11.10
CA THR A 142 6.10 -8.31 12.07
C THR A 142 5.49 -8.53 13.46
N PRO A 143 6.29 -8.85 14.49
CA PRO A 143 5.80 -8.98 15.86
C PRO A 143 5.29 -7.62 16.37
N THR A 144 4.07 -7.59 16.84
CA THR A 144 3.45 -6.39 17.40
C THR A 144 2.91 -6.67 18.80
N VAL A 145 2.98 -5.69 19.68
CA VAL A 145 2.41 -5.79 21.03
C VAL A 145 0.95 -5.39 21.04
N ASP A 146 0.65 -4.24 20.43
CA ASP A 146 -0.68 -3.63 20.45
C ASP A 146 -1.36 -3.61 19.07
N ARG A 147 -0.81 -4.35 18.09
CA ARG A 147 -1.25 -4.34 16.68
C ARG A 147 -1.35 -2.92 16.12
N ASN A 148 -0.38 -2.10 16.46
CA ASN A 148 -0.28 -0.74 15.99
C ASN A 148 0.57 -0.67 14.71
N ILE A 149 0.15 0.17 13.76
CA ILE A 149 0.91 0.43 12.52
C ILE A 149 2.33 0.88 12.83
N TYR A 150 2.50 1.64 13.91
CA TYR A 150 3.83 2.12 14.33
C TYR A 150 4.79 0.98 14.73
N ASP A 151 4.28 -0.17 15.16
CA ASP A 151 5.09 -1.34 15.44
C ASP A 151 5.74 -1.91 14.16
N VAL A 152 5.09 -1.74 13.02
CA VAL A 152 5.64 -2.11 11.71
C VAL A 152 6.64 -1.06 11.25
N VAL A 153 6.25 0.21 11.32
CA VAL A 153 7.04 1.35 10.80
C VAL A 153 8.35 1.53 11.56
N LYS A 154 8.41 1.22 12.87
CA LYS A 154 9.67 1.31 13.65
C LYS A 154 10.78 0.37 13.17
N ASN A 155 10.46 -0.64 12.34
CA ASN A 155 11.47 -1.53 11.76
C ASN A 155 12.23 -0.87 10.57
N MET A 156 11.79 0.31 10.14
CA MET A 156 12.53 1.07 9.13
C MET A 156 13.81 1.67 9.76
N PRO A 157 14.98 1.57 9.11
CA PRO A 157 16.26 2.03 9.69
C PRO A 157 16.30 3.51 10.09
N MET A 158 15.49 4.36 9.44
CA MET A 158 15.43 5.80 9.71
C MET A 158 14.33 6.18 10.72
N ALA A 159 13.53 5.23 11.18
CA ALA A 159 12.47 5.43 12.15
C ALA A 159 13.01 5.28 13.58
N MET A 160 12.68 6.21 14.45
CA MET A 160 13.05 6.18 15.86
C MET A 160 11.81 6.40 16.71
N THR A 161 11.67 5.62 17.77
CA THR A 161 10.58 5.82 18.72
C THR A 161 10.96 6.92 19.72
N SER A 162 10.12 7.94 19.82
CA SER A 162 10.25 8.98 20.83
C SER A 162 9.89 8.44 22.23
N LYS A 163 10.39 9.08 23.28
CA LYS A 163 10.03 8.73 24.68
C LYS A 163 8.52 8.76 24.96
N ASN A 164 7.77 9.53 24.18
CA ASN A 164 6.32 9.66 24.30
C ASN A 164 5.54 8.69 23.40
N GLY A 165 6.20 7.70 22.80
CA GLY A 165 5.55 6.70 21.94
C GLY A 165 5.31 7.12 20.49
N GLY A 166 5.62 8.37 20.11
CA GLY A 166 5.54 8.81 18.72
C GLY A 166 6.72 8.32 17.88
N ILE A 167 6.54 8.21 16.57
CA ILE A 167 7.63 7.89 15.65
C ILE A 167 8.19 9.19 15.05
N THR A 168 9.50 9.26 15.02
CA THR A 168 10.27 10.32 14.36
C THR A 168 11.09 9.72 13.22
N PHE A 169 11.24 10.45 12.14
CA PHE A 169 12.04 10.04 10.99
C PHE A 169 13.25 10.96 10.84
N ALA A 170 14.44 10.37 10.71
CA ALA A 170 15.70 11.09 10.54
C ALA A 170 15.90 12.22 11.59
N GLY A 171 15.42 12.03 12.82
CA GLY A 171 15.55 13.03 13.91
C GLY A 171 14.56 14.18 13.85
N SER A 172 13.62 14.23 12.90
CA SER A 172 12.56 15.25 12.85
C SER A 172 11.52 15.03 13.94
N ASN A 173 10.79 16.08 14.33
CA ASN A 173 9.71 15.94 15.30
C ASN A 173 8.53 15.16 14.68
N ASN A 174 7.91 14.26 15.45
CA ASN A 174 6.77 13.44 15.02
C ASN A 174 5.55 14.25 14.54
N ARG A 175 5.40 15.50 14.99
CA ARG A 175 4.33 16.41 14.55
C ARG A 175 4.47 16.85 13.09
N TYR A 176 5.64 16.70 12.51
CA TYR A 176 5.90 17.01 11.10
C TYR A 176 5.69 15.82 10.17
N ASN A 177 5.29 14.67 10.71
CA ASN A 177 4.92 13.51 9.91
C ASN A 177 3.52 13.68 9.32
N SER A 178 3.30 13.04 8.19
CA SER A 178 1.97 12.88 7.61
C SER A 178 1.56 11.41 7.70
N PHE A 179 0.39 11.17 8.28
CA PHE A 179 -0.25 9.87 8.26
C PHE A 179 -1.45 9.91 7.31
N GLN A 180 -1.47 9.01 6.35
CA GLN A 180 -2.49 8.97 5.31
C GLN A 180 -3.09 7.58 5.22
N ILE A 181 -4.40 7.51 4.99
CA ILE A 181 -5.15 6.30 4.73
C ILE A 181 -5.87 6.48 3.40
N ASP A 182 -5.58 5.62 2.44
CA ASP A 182 -6.11 5.69 1.06
C ASP A 182 -6.00 7.10 0.45
N GLY A 183 -4.85 7.75 0.70
CA GLY A 183 -4.58 9.12 0.23
C GLY A 183 -5.25 10.23 1.03
N THR A 184 -6.00 9.92 2.08
CA THR A 184 -6.61 10.93 2.96
C THR A 184 -5.75 11.15 4.19
N VAL A 185 -5.41 12.41 4.48
CA VAL A 185 -4.62 12.78 5.67
C VAL A 185 -5.44 12.54 6.95
N SER A 186 -4.88 11.78 7.88
CA SER A 186 -5.47 11.43 9.18
C SER A 186 -4.58 11.86 10.35
N ASN A 187 -4.01 13.05 10.26
CA ASN A 187 -3.17 13.62 11.32
C ASN A 187 -4.02 14.15 12.48
N ASP A 188 -3.45 14.14 13.70
CA ASP A 188 -3.98 14.89 14.83
C ASP A 188 -3.74 16.38 14.59
N VAL A 189 -4.81 17.10 14.25
CA VAL A 189 -4.78 18.55 13.94
C VAL A 189 -4.38 19.38 15.15
N PHE A 190 -4.70 18.93 16.36
CA PHE A 190 -4.38 19.65 17.60
C PHE A 190 -2.97 19.34 18.13
N GLY A 191 -2.31 18.32 17.60
CA GLY A 191 -0.96 17.91 18.01
C GLY A 191 -0.88 17.41 19.45
N LEU A 192 -1.98 16.90 20.00
CA LEU A 192 -2.07 16.42 21.38
C LEU A 192 -1.72 14.93 21.50
N ALA A 193 -1.89 14.17 20.42
CA ALA A 193 -1.56 12.76 20.40
C ALA A 193 -0.04 12.55 20.20
N PRO A 194 0.64 11.78 21.05
CA PRO A 194 2.04 11.43 20.85
C PRO A 194 2.29 10.69 19.53
N SER A 195 1.32 9.88 19.09
CA SER A 195 1.35 9.17 17.82
C SER A 195 1.25 10.10 16.59
N GLY A 196 0.72 11.32 16.76
CA GLY A 196 0.46 12.23 15.65
C GLY A 196 -0.78 11.89 14.82
N THR A 197 -1.59 10.92 15.24
CA THR A 197 -2.81 10.50 14.55
C THR A 197 -4.06 10.77 15.37
N ASN A 198 -5.19 10.87 14.69
CA ASN A 198 -6.49 10.96 15.33
C ASN A 198 -6.74 9.75 16.27
N GLY A 199 -7.27 10.01 17.47
CA GLY A 199 -7.49 8.95 18.46
C GLY A 199 -6.26 8.52 19.28
N GLY A 200 -5.07 8.99 18.91
CA GLY A 200 -3.82 8.61 19.58
C GLY A 200 -3.71 9.01 21.06
N GLN A 201 -4.54 9.94 21.55
CA GLN A 201 -4.61 10.28 22.97
C GLN A 201 -5.16 9.12 23.82
N THR A 202 -6.02 8.30 23.25
CA THR A 202 -6.65 7.13 23.89
C THR A 202 -5.99 5.82 23.46
N ASN A 203 -4.81 5.87 22.84
CA ASN A 203 -4.15 4.72 22.20
C ASN A 203 -5.01 4.01 21.14
N ALA A 204 -6.04 4.68 20.62
CA ALA A 204 -6.83 4.12 19.53
C ALA A 204 -6.08 4.21 18.22
N ASN A 205 -5.99 3.10 17.51
CA ASN A 205 -5.46 3.06 16.16
C ASN A 205 -6.46 3.66 15.18
N PRO A 206 -6.04 4.53 14.24
CA PRO A 206 -6.95 5.13 13.27
C PRO A 206 -7.54 4.11 12.30
N ILE A 207 -6.87 2.97 12.13
CA ILE A 207 -7.31 1.84 11.32
C ILE A 207 -6.75 0.53 11.89
N SER A 208 -7.50 -0.55 11.78
CA SER A 208 -7.03 -1.88 12.13
C SER A 208 -5.92 -2.34 11.18
N MET A 209 -4.86 -2.92 11.74
CA MET A 209 -3.76 -3.50 10.94
C MET A 209 -4.24 -4.59 9.97
N ASP A 210 -5.31 -5.29 10.32
CA ASP A 210 -5.88 -6.36 9.49
C ASP A 210 -6.62 -5.81 8.25
N ALA A 211 -6.99 -4.52 8.27
CA ALA A 211 -7.57 -3.83 7.12
C ALA A 211 -6.53 -3.32 6.12
N ILE A 212 -5.24 -3.35 6.47
CA ILE A 212 -4.19 -2.75 5.66
C ILE A 212 -3.64 -3.77 4.66
N GLN A 213 -3.50 -3.36 3.41
CA GLN A 213 -2.87 -4.12 2.35
C GLN A 213 -1.37 -3.83 2.27
N GLU A 214 -1.00 -2.56 2.32
CA GLU A 214 0.38 -2.11 2.18
C GLU A 214 0.59 -0.80 2.94
N ILE A 215 1.78 -0.63 3.50
CA ILE A 215 2.22 0.62 4.12
C ILE A 215 3.47 1.08 3.37
N GLN A 216 3.43 2.30 2.86
CA GLN A 216 4.61 2.99 2.35
C GLN A 216 5.06 4.03 3.35
N VAL A 217 6.33 4.00 3.69
CA VAL A 217 6.98 5.05 4.50
C VAL A 217 7.97 5.80 3.62
N VAL A 218 7.85 7.12 3.60
CA VAL A 218 8.71 7.99 2.79
C VAL A 218 9.33 9.05 3.68
N VAL A 219 10.66 9.16 3.66
CA VAL A 219 11.39 10.12 4.50
C VAL A 219 11.80 11.37 3.74
N ALA A 220 12.13 11.23 2.47
CA ALA A 220 12.53 12.34 1.61
C ALA A 220 11.92 12.14 0.22
N PRO A 221 10.66 12.56 0.01
CA PRO A 221 10.02 12.37 -1.28
C PRO A 221 10.61 13.31 -2.33
N PHE A 222 10.94 12.76 -3.49
CA PHE A 222 11.23 13.53 -4.70
C PHE A 222 10.01 13.62 -5.64
N ASP A 223 8.89 13.02 -5.24
CA ASP A 223 7.64 13.03 -6.00
C ASP A 223 6.79 14.24 -5.56
N VAL A 224 6.48 15.12 -6.50
CA VAL A 224 5.66 16.33 -6.27
C VAL A 224 4.24 16.04 -5.79
N ARG A 225 3.75 14.82 -5.99
CA ARG A 225 2.44 14.37 -5.49
C ARG A 225 2.46 14.14 -3.98
N GLN A 226 3.62 13.88 -3.39
CA GLN A 226 3.80 13.70 -1.95
C GLN A 226 4.18 15.02 -1.32
N SER A 227 3.24 15.65 -0.64
CA SER A 227 3.40 16.97 -0.05
C SER A 227 2.71 17.09 1.31
N GLY A 228 2.93 18.21 2.01
CA GLY A 228 2.23 18.50 3.26
C GLY A 228 2.91 17.98 4.52
N PHE A 229 4.18 17.55 4.44
CA PHE A 229 4.98 17.16 5.59
C PHE A 229 6.45 17.50 5.38
N THR A 230 7.18 17.66 6.50
CA THR A 230 8.63 17.91 6.53
C THR A 230 9.39 16.83 7.31
N GLY A 231 8.68 15.92 7.95
CA GLY A 231 9.19 14.70 8.57
C GLY A 231 9.07 13.51 7.63
N GLY A 232 8.48 12.41 8.10
CA GLY A 232 8.16 11.26 7.29
C GLY A 232 6.69 11.21 6.87
N GLY A 233 6.42 10.68 5.69
CA GLY A 233 5.07 10.32 5.23
C GLY A 233 4.82 8.84 5.46
N ILE A 234 3.74 8.50 6.14
CA ILE A 234 3.24 7.12 6.29
C ILE A 234 1.94 7.06 5.49
N ASN A 235 1.93 6.28 4.44
CA ASN A 235 0.76 6.08 3.59
C ASN A 235 0.30 4.62 3.68
N ALA A 236 -0.86 4.39 4.27
CA ALA A 236 -1.47 3.08 4.41
C ALA A 236 -2.59 2.91 3.38
N ILE A 237 -2.57 1.81 2.65
CA ILE A 237 -3.62 1.43 1.70
C ILE A 237 -4.44 0.29 2.27
N THR A 238 -5.75 0.43 2.22
CA THR A 238 -6.67 -0.61 2.71
C THR A 238 -6.78 -1.78 1.74
N LYS A 239 -7.06 -2.96 2.31
CA LYS A 239 -7.38 -4.15 1.53
C LYS A 239 -8.62 -3.92 0.67
N GLN A 240 -8.61 -4.51 -0.50
CA GLN A 240 -9.73 -4.48 -1.43
C GLN A 240 -10.21 -5.90 -1.69
N GLY A 241 -11.49 -6.06 -2.00
CA GLY A 241 -12.04 -7.34 -2.44
C GLY A 241 -11.47 -7.79 -3.78
N ASN A 242 -11.54 -9.09 -4.00
CA ASN A 242 -11.13 -9.76 -5.23
C ASN A 242 -12.16 -10.83 -5.64
N ASN A 243 -11.85 -11.68 -6.60
CA ASN A 243 -12.75 -12.73 -7.10
C ASN A 243 -12.91 -13.93 -6.15
N THR A 244 -12.15 -13.97 -5.05
CA THR A 244 -12.25 -15.01 -4.02
C THR A 244 -12.79 -14.44 -2.74
N TYR A 245 -13.62 -15.22 -2.03
CA TYR A 245 -14.08 -14.83 -0.70
C TYR A 245 -12.98 -15.08 0.32
N HIS A 246 -12.67 -14.07 1.11
CA HIS A 246 -11.76 -14.16 2.24
C HIS A 246 -12.47 -13.67 3.50
N ALA A 247 -12.34 -14.44 4.57
CA ALA A 247 -12.84 -14.08 5.89
C ALA A 247 -11.75 -14.34 6.92
N SER A 248 -11.60 -13.45 7.88
CA SER A 248 -10.75 -13.66 9.05
C SER A 248 -11.46 -13.17 10.30
N VAL A 249 -11.24 -13.86 11.41
CA VAL A 249 -11.66 -13.43 12.73
C VAL A 249 -10.48 -13.54 13.66
N TYR A 250 -10.25 -12.53 14.47
CA TYR A 250 -9.17 -12.51 15.44
C TYR A 250 -9.63 -12.02 16.79
N SER A 251 -8.94 -12.49 17.83
CA SER A 251 -9.11 -12.04 19.20
C SER A 251 -7.76 -11.96 19.87
N TYR A 252 -7.45 -10.82 20.48
CA TYR A 252 -6.26 -10.61 21.29
C TYR A 252 -6.67 -10.31 22.70
N PHE A 253 -5.95 -10.91 23.62
CA PHE A 253 -6.18 -10.77 25.04
C PHE A 253 -4.84 -10.53 25.75
N THR A 254 -4.78 -9.45 26.52
CA THR A 254 -3.62 -9.12 27.35
C THR A 254 -4.10 -8.79 28.75
N ASN A 255 -3.44 -9.32 29.75
CA ASN A 255 -3.66 -8.96 31.16
C ASN A 255 -2.32 -8.91 31.90
N GLU A 256 -2.34 -8.34 33.10
CA GLU A 256 -1.17 -8.24 33.96
C GLU A 256 -0.56 -9.60 34.33
N GLY A 257 -1.33 -10.69 34.29
CA GLY A 257 -0.86 -12.05 34.55
C GLY A 257 0.05 -12.64 33.47
N LEU A 258 -0.06 -12.13 32.23
CA LEU A 258 0.77 -12.54 31.09
C LEU A 258 2.12 -11.84 31.08
N TYR A 259 2.26 -10.73 31.80
CA TYR A 259 3.53 -10.05 31.97
C TYR A 259 4.30 -10.74 33.11
N GLY A 260 5.54 -11.14 32.85
CA GLY A 260 6.40 -11.72 33.88
C GLY A 260 6.65 -10.71 35.00
N LYS A 261 6.97 -11.26 36.20
CA LYS A 261 7.41 -10.44 37.31
C LYS A 261 8.90 -10.12 37.08
N TYR A 262 9.20 -8.91 36.71
CA TYR A 262 10.60 -8.49 36.49
C TYR A 262 10.86 -7.14 37.15
N ASN A 263 11.97 -7.08 37.90
CA ASN A 263 12.50 -5.84 38.43
C ASN A 263 13.96 -5.68 37.98
N ALA A 264 14.22 -4.70 37.10
CA ALA A 264 15.55 -4.45 36.56
C ALA A 264 16.54 -3.84 37.57
N TYR A 265 16.06 -3.37 38.71
CA TYR A 265 16.86 -2.53 39.62
C TYR A 265 17.07 -3.12 41.04
N LYS A 266 16.28 -4.08 41.46
CA LYS A 266 16.45 -4.70 42.81
C LYS A 266 16.03 -6.15 42.78
N ASP A 267 16.93 -7.03 43.11
CA ASP A 267 16.79 -8.49 43.08
C ASP A 267 15.66 -9.09 43.96
N ASN A 268 15.04 -8.29 44.81
CA ASN A 268 14.10 -8.79 45.81
C ASN A 268 12.66 -8.23 45.75
N ILE A 269 12.33 -7.34 44.83
CA ILE A 269 10.97 -6.79 44.74
C ILE A 269 10.35 -7.31 43.45
N LYS A 270 9.46 -8.29 43.60
CA LYS A 270 8.61 -8.82 42.53
C LYS A 270 7.30 -8.03 42.49
N ASP A 271 7.33 -6.81 42.02
CA ASP A 271 6.12 -6.03 41.88
C ASP A 271 5.25 -6.58 40.72
N LYS A 272 4.00 -6.75 40.99
CA LYS A 272 3.00 -6.96 39.93
C LYS A 272 2.71 -5.64 39.24
N LEU A 273 2.55 -5.69 37.92
CA LEU A 273 1.95 -4.57 37.20
C LEU A 273 0.57 -4.27 37.77
N THR A 274 0.17 -3.00 37.73
CA THR A 274 -1.20 -2.59 38.06
C THR A 274 -2.19 -3.39 37.22
N GLU A 275 -3.31 -3.75 37.77
CA GLU A 275 -4.37 -4.45 37.07
C GLU A 275 -4.71 -3.74 35.77
N GLN A 276 -4.46 -4.41 34.67
CA GLN A 276 -4.84 -3.97 33.34
C GLN A 276 -5.29 -5.16 32.50
N SER A 277 -6.35 -4.96 31.76
CA SER A 277 -6.87 -5.96 30.82
C SER A 277 -7.26 -5.28 29.52
N THR A 278 -6.72 -5.78 28.44
CA THR A 278 -7.11 -5.35 27.09
C THR A 278 -7.65 -6.53 26.33
N LYS A 279 -8.79 -6.34 25.70
CA LYS A 279 -9.43 -7.33 24.83
C LYS A 279 -9.74 -6.68 23.50
N THR A 280 -9.20 -7.22 22.43
CA THR A 280 -9.45 -6.74 21.06
C THR A 280 -10.06 -7.87 20.26
N PHE A 281 -11.19 -7.59 19.65
CA PHE A 281 -11.86 -8.50 18.73
C PHE A 281 -12.00 -7.81 17.39
N GLY A 282 -11.89 -8.56 16.34
CA GLY A 282 -12.14 -8.01 15.02
C GLY A 282 -12.29 -9.11 13.98
N GLY A 283 -12.67 -8.67 12.78
CA GLY A 283 -12.82 -9.57 11.67
C GLY A 283 -12.81 -8.83 10.35
N THR A 284 -12.46 -9.54 9.31
CA THR A 284 -12.51 -9.03 7.94
C THR A 284 -13.35 -9.97 7.08
N LEU A 285 -14.07 -9.39 6.14
CA LEU A 285 -14.81 -10.13 5.12
C LEU A 285 -14.65 -9.42 3.78
N SER A 286 -14.25 -10.14 2.76
CA SER A 286 -14.12 -9.58 1.42
C SER A 286 -14.48 -10.59 0.35
N GLY A 287 -14.83 -10.11 -0.84
CA GLY A 287 -15.16 -10.97 -1.96
C GLY A 287 -15.83 -10.24 -3.11
N PRO A 288 -16.25 -10.95 -4.16
CA PRO A 288 -16.97 -10.38 -5.26
C PRO A 288 -18.48 -10.24 -4.95
N ILE A 289 -19.06 -9.10 -5.26
CA ILE A 289 -20.51 -8.95 -5.43
C ILE A 289 -20.87 -9.36 -6.87
N ILE A 290 -20.07 -8.88 -7.84
CA ILE A 290 -20.14 -9.29 -9.25
C ILE A 290 -18.72 -9.63 -9.66
N LYS A 291 -18.50 -10.87 -10.09
CA LYS A 291 -17.19 -11.36 -10.53
C LYS A 291 -16.58 -10.44 -11.61
N ASP A 292 -15.30 -10.15 -11.49
CA ASP A 292 -14.48 -9.28 -12.35
C ASP A 292 -14.92 -7.81 -12.41
N LYS A 293 -15.99 -7.39 -11.69
CA LYS A 293 -16.56 -6.05 -11.81
C LYS A 293 -16.75 -5.32 -10.48
N LEU A 294 -17.34 -5.98 -9.49
CA LEU A 294 -17.71 -5.32 -8.24
C LEU A 294 -17.32 -6.17 -7.05
N PHE A 295 -16.53 -5.59 -6.18
CA PHE A 295 -16.00 -6.23 -4.99
C PHE A 295 -16.38 -5.46 -3.75
N PHE A 296 -16.35 -6.15 -2.61
CA PHE A 296 -16.50 -5.52 -1.32
C PHE A 296 -15.37 -5.94 -0.37
N PHE A 297 -15.08 -5.09 0.58
CA PHE A 297 -14.24 -5.36 1.73
C PHE A 297 -14.89 -4.71 2.95
N ALA A 298 -15.04 -5.47 4.02
CA ALA A 298 -15.56 -5.01 5.31
C ALA A 298 -14.57 -5.40 6.42
N ASN A 299 -14.37 -4.50 7.36
CA ASN A 299 -13.58 -4.70 8.57
C ASN A 299 -14.34 -4.14 9.78
N ALA A 300 -14.35 -4.88 10.88
CA ALA A 300 -14.96 -4.47 12.14
C ALA A 300 -14.08 -4.89 13.33
#